data_b8629b57e7fd6293c4f697263513380d
#
_entry.id   b8629b57e7fd6293c4f697263513380d
#
_cell.length_a   1.000
_cell.length_b   1.000
_cell.length_c   1.000
_cell.angle_alpha   90.00
_cell.angle_beta   90.00
_cell.angle_gamma   90.00
#
_symmetry.space_group_name_H-M   'P 1'
#
loop_
_entity.id
_entity.type
_entity.pdbx_description
1 polymer ?
#
loop_
_entity_poly.entity_id
_entity_poly.type
_entity_poly.pdbx_seq_one_letter_code
_entity_poly.pdbx_strand_id
1 'polypeptide(L)'
;NWINGRKVLDSANANYSYGNLQKALEFGLEKLNLKKVNSILVLGMGGGSVIHSLRSKFKSEANITAIELDSEIVKIAKEEFELGTFPNIEIVEANAMDFVQSSNQNFDLTIVDLFIDDRVPEDFYGLSFWKEVLRITPKGQVLFNSGMTHEQTFHLQPLFKLLSQHQIKKL
;
A
#
# COMPACT_ATOMS: atom_id res chain seq x y z
N ASN A 1 6.55 1.89 -20.18
CA ASN A 1 7.72 2.66 -20.57
C ASN A 1 9.01 2.12 -19.93
N TRP A 2 10.17 2.49 -20.51
CA TRP A 2 11.49 2.19 -19.96
C TRP A 2 12.19 3.49 -19.57
N ILE A 3 12.62 3.61 -18.31
CA ILE A 3 13.38 4.78 -17.81
C ILE A 3 14.63 4.27 -17.12
N ASN A 4 15.81 4.72 -17.58
CA ASN A 4 17.12 4.34 -17.02
C ASN A 4 17.31 2.82 -16.88
N GLY A 5 16.86 2.04 -17.88
CA GLY A 5 16.99 0.58 -17.88
C GLY A 5 16.02 -0.16 -16.96
N ARG A 6 15.00 0.52 -16.43
CA ARG A 6 13.92 -0.07 -15.63
C ARG A 6 12.58 0.12 -16.32
N LYS A 7 11.74 -0.90 -16.26
CA LYS A 7 10.34 -0.82 -16.67
C LYS A 7 9.57 0.04 -15.68
N VAL A 8 8.79 0.99 -16.16
CA VAL A 8 7.93 1.85 -15.35
C VAL A 8 6.51 1.80 -15.86
N LEU A 9 5.57 1.82 -14.95
CA LEU A 9 4.14 1.95 -15.23
C LEU A 9 3.73 3.38 -14.98
N ASP A 10 3.44 4.10 -16.06
CA ASP A 10 3.02 5.50 -16.02
C ASP A 10 1.65 5.64 -16.69
N SER A 11 0.77 6.48 -16.13
CA SER A 11 -0.33 7.08 -16.85
C SER A 11 0.09 8.44 -17.43
N ALA A 12 -0.84 9.12 -18.10
CA ALA A 12 -0.58 10.47 -18.61
C ALA A 12 -0.22 11.47 -17.49
N ASN A 13 -0.66 11.21 -16.25
CA ASN A 13 -0.56 12.15 -15.14
C ASN A 13 0.08 11.55 -13.87
N ALA A 14 0.38 10.26 -13.84
CA ALA A 14 0.94 9.61 -12.66
C ALA A 14 1.93 8.48 -12.99
N ASN A 15 2.88 8.29 -12.08
CA ASN A 15 3.82 7.18 -12.09
C ASN A 15 3.34 6.12 -11.10
N TYR A 16 2.88 4.98 -11.60
CA TYR A 16 2.36 3.85 -10.80
C TYR A 16 3.47 2.89 -10.33
N SER A 17 4.72 3.11 -10.76
CA SER A 17 5.83 2.25 -10.38
C SER A 17 7.14 3.01 -10.39
N TYR A 18 7.95 2.81 -9.38
CA TYR A 18 9.30 3.36 -9.22
C TYR A 18 9.39 4.91 -9.18
N GLY A 19 10.27 5.42 -8.35
CA GLY A 19 10.56 6.84 -8.24
C GLY A 19 10.52 7.33 -6.79
N ASN A 20 10.09 8.57 -6.58
CA ASN A 20 10.07 9.18 -5.25
C ASN A 20 9.04 8.54 -4.31
N LEU A 21 7.90 8.06 -4.83
CA LEU A 21 6.88 7.38 -4.03
C LEU A 21 7.39 6.05 -3.49
N GLN A 22 8.08 5.24 -4.32
CA GLN A 22 8.72 4.02 -3.85
C GLN A 22 9.74 4.29 -2.74
N LYS A 23 10.56 5.33 -2.89
CA LYS A 23 11.54 5.72 -1.85
C LYS A 23 10.87 6.13 -0.55
N ALA A 24 9.75 6.84 -0.62
CA ALA A 24 8.97 7.22 0.56
C ALA A 24 8.42 5.99 1.30
N LEU A 25 7.85 5.03 0.56
CA LEU A 25 7.40 3.77 1.15
C LEU A 25 8.55 2.94 1.72
N GLU A 26 9.68 2.84 1.01
CA GLU A 26 10.87 2.16 1.51
C GLU A 26 11.40 2.80 2.79
N PHE A 27 11.46 4.14 2.85
CA PHE A 27 11.83 4.86 4.06
C PHE A 27 10.88 4.56 5.21
N GLY A 28 9.56 4.51 4.94
CA GLY A 28 8.56 4.07 5.92
C GLY A 28 8.80 2.66 6.42
N LEU A 29 9.03 1.71 5.50
CA LEU A 29 9.31 0.31 5.83
C LEU A 29 10.57 0.14 6.68
N GLU A 30 11.61 0.95 6.47
CA GLU A 30 12.83 0.95 7.30
C GLU A 30 12.58 1.31 8.78
N LYS A 31 11.49 2.02 9.07
CA LYS A 31 11.10 2.41 10.43
C LYS A 31 10.23 1.38 11.14
N LEU A 32 9.78 0.35 10.42
CA LEU A 32 8.93 -0.71 10.93
C LEU A 32 9.75 -1.91 11.40
N ASN A 33 9.15 -2.71 12.28
CA ASN A 33 9.75 -3.97 12.68
C ASN A 33 9.23 -5.11 11.81
N LEU A 34 9.90 -5.38 10.70
CA LEU A 34 9.48 -6.39 9.74
C LEU A 34 9.85 -7.84 10.16
N LYS A 35 10.67 -8.05 11.20
CA LYS A 35 11.15 -9.39 11.63
C LYS A 35 10.03 -10.31 12.12
N LYS A 36 8.90 -9.75 12.56
CA LYS A 36 7.76 -10.50 13.11
C LYS A 36 6.52 -10.41 12.21
N VAL A 37 6.68 -9.92 11.00
CA VAL A 37 5.60 -9.77 10.04
C VAL A 37 5.52 -11.04 9.20
N ASN A 38 4.40 -11.77 9.31
CA ASN A 38 4.12 -12.99 8.56
C ASN A 38 3.00 -12.78 7.53
N SER A 39 2.17 -11.75 7.73
CA SER A 39 1.05 -11.41 6.84
C SER A 39 1.03 -9.92 6.54
N ILE A 40 0.98 -9.58 5.26
CA ILE A 40 0.98 -8.20 4.76
C ILE A 40 -0.23 -7.98 3.86
N LEU A 41 -0.96 -6.90 4.11
CA LEU A 41 -1.97 -6.37 3.21
C LEU A 41 -1.39 -5.15 2.48
N VAL A 42 -1.54 -5.11 1.17
CA VAL A 42 -1.21 -3.95 0.34
C VAL A 42 -2.50 -3.46 -0.31
N LEU A 43 -2.95 -2.27 0.05
CA LEU A 43 -4.10 -1.59 -0.53
C LEU A 43 -3.58 -0.57 -1.55
N GLY A 44 -3.91 -0.79 -2.82
CA GLY A 44 -3.34 -0.08 -3.97
C GLY A 44 -1.99 -0.70 -4.38
N MET A 45 -2.06 -1.81 -5.10
CA MET A 45 -0.86 -2.53 -5.51
C MET A 45 -0.09 -1.79 -6.62
N GLY A 46 -0.82 -1.15 -7.55
CA GLY A 46 -0.22 -0.56 -8.74
C GLY A 46 0.66 -1.54 -9.50
N GLY A 47 1.82 -1.09 -9.96
CA GLY A 47 2.82 -1.96 -10.60
C GLY A 47 3.58 -2.89 -9.65
N GLY A 48 3.25 -2.89 -8.34
CA GLY A 48 3.84 -3.78 -7.36
C GLY A 48 5.22 -3.36 -6.84
N SER A 49 5.60 -2.10 -6.98
CA SER A 49 6.92 -1.61 -6.57
C SER A 49 7.22 -1.85 -5.09
N VAL A 50 6.22 -1.68 -4.20
CA VAL A 50 6.38 -1.96 -2.76
C VAL A 50 6.57 -3.47 -2.50
N ILE A 51 5.90 -4.31 -3.27
CA ILE A 51 6.05 -5.77 -3.19
C ILE A 51 7.47 -6.19 -3.61
N HIS A 52 7.96 -5.64 -4.71
CA HIS A 52 9.35 -5.83 -5.12
C HIS A 52 10.34 -5.38 -4.05
N SER A 53 10.11 -4.22 -3.41
CA SER A 53 10.96 -3.75 -2.32
C SER A 53 10.92 -4.70 -1.12
N LEU A 54 9.74 -5.17 -0.72
CA LEU A 54 9.57 -6.15 0.36
C LEU A 54 10.37 -7.43 0.10
N ARG A 55 10.31 -7.97 -1.13
CA ARG A 55 11.02 -9.20 -1.51
C ARG A 55 12.51 -8.98 -1.72
N SER A 56 12.91 -7.96 -2.50
CA SER A 56 14.30 -7.78 -2.92
C SER A 56 15.18 -7.09 -1.88
N LYS A 57 14.68 -6.00 -1.28
CA LYS A 57 15.45 -5.17 -0.33
C LYS A 57 15.28 -5.66 1.10
N PHE A 58 14.03 -5.89 1.53
CA PHE A 58 13.73 -6.25 2.93
C PHE A 58 13.77 -7.77 3.18
N LYS A 59 13.90 -8.58 2.13
CA LYS A 59 13.97 -10.05 2.22
C LYS A 59 12.79 -10.67 2.99
N SER A 60 11.62 -10.05 2.90
CA SER A 60 10.41 -10.54 3.56
C SER A 60 9.88 -11.78 2.86
N GLU A 61 9.58 -12.82 3.61
CA GLU A 61 8.93 -14.05 3.16
C GLU A 61 7.44 -14.11 3.55
N ALA A 62 6.91 -13.02 4.13
CA ALA A 62 5.52 -12.92 4.57
C ALA A 62 4.53 -13.21 3.43
N ASN A 63 3.37 -13.76 3.78
CA ASN A 63 2.26 -13.85 2.85
C ASN A 63 1.75 -12.44 2.53
N ILE A 64 1.59 -12.12 1.26
CA ILE A 64 1.10 -10.81 0.81
C ILE A 64 -0.25 -10.97 0.13
N THR A 65 -1.25 -10.27 0.62
CA THR A 65 -2.52 -10.03 -0.08
C THR A 65 -2.46 -8.63 -0.66
N ALA A 66 -2.54 -8.51 -1.98
CA ALA A 66 -2.42 -7.25 -2.70
C ALA A 66 -3.73 -6.91 -3.39
N ILE A 67 -4.31 -5.76 -3.07
CA ILE A 67 -5.58 -5.29 -3.61
C ILE A 67 -5.33 -4.22 -4.65
N GLU A 68 -5.95 -4.39 -5.81
CA GLU A 68 -5.93 -3.45 -6.92
C GLU A 68 -7.31 -3.39 -7.55
N LEU A 69 -7.78 -2.19 -7.86
CA LEU A 69 -9.11 -1.98 -8.44
C LEU A 69 -9.12 -2.19 -9.95
N ASP A 70 -8.03 -1.81 -10.62
CA ASP A 70 -7.94 -1.81 -12.07
C ASP A 70 -7.42 -3.15 -12.59
N SER A 71 -8.28 -3.89 -13.30
CA SER A 71 -7.95 -5.19 -13.89
C SER A 71 -6.79 -5.13 -14.90
N GLU A 72 -6.65 -4.02 -15.64
CA GLU A 72 -5.54 -3.84 -16.58
C GLU A 72 -4.22 -3.63 -15.83
N ILE A 73 -4.23 -2.89 -14.71
CA ILE A 73 -3.07 -2.76 -13.82
C ILE A 73 -2.68 -4.12 -13.25
N VAL A 74 -3.65 -4.92 -12.79
CA VAL A 74 -3.43 -6.29 -12.28
C VAL A 74 -2.76 -7.15 -13.34
N LYS A 75 -3.26 -7.11 -14.59
CA LYS A 75 -2.69 -7.85 -15.71
C LYS A 75 -1.25 -7.43 -15.99
N ILE A 76 -1.01 -6.13 -16.13
CA ILE A 76 0.32 -5.56 -16.38
C ILE A 76 1.28 -5.93 -15.25
N ALA A 77 0.86 -5.85 -13.99
CA ALA A 77 1.68 -6.20 -12.83
C ALA A 77 2.13 -7.67 -12.87
N LYS A 78 1.23 -8.58 -13.27
CA LYS A 78 1.56 -10.01 -13.41
C LYS A 78 2.48 -10.30 -14.59
N GLU A 79 2.19 -9.72 -15.77
CA GLU A 79 2.88 -10.04 -17.03
C GLU A 79 4.20 -9.28 -17.19
N GLU A 80 4.22 -7.99 -16.79
CA GLU A 80 5.31 -7.08 -17.09
C GLU A 80 6.24 -6.81 -15.90
N PHE A 81 5.72 -6.98 -14.67
CA PHE A 81 6.47 -6.77 -13.43
C PHE A 81 6.68 -8.06 -12.63
N GLU A 82 6.43 -9.21 -13.24
CA GLU A 82 6.77 -10.53 -12.70
C GLU A 82 6.15 -10.82 -11.31
N LEU A 83 5.10 -10.10 -10.89
CA LEU A 83 4.51 -10.30 -9.57
C LEU A 83 3.94 -11.71 -9.39
N GLY A 84 3.49 -12.34 -10.49
CA GLY A 84 3.02 -13.72 -10.48
C GLY A 84 4.11 -14.76 -10.21
N THR A 85 5.39 -14.38 -10.27
CA THR A 85 6.52 -15.30 -10.03
C THR A 85 6.95 -15.36 -8.56
N PHE A 86 6.59 -14.36 -7.77
CA PHE A 86 6.92 -14.37 -6.35
C PHE A 86 6.04 -15.36 -5.58
N PRO A 87 6.62 -16.17 -4.70
CA PRO A 87 5.85 -17.05 -3.83
C PRO A 87 5.04 -16.25 -2.80
N ASN A 88 3.96 -16.84 -2.33
CA ASN A 88 3.16 -16.30 -1.22
C ASN A 88 2.58 -14.90 -1.50
N ILE A 89 2.12 -14.66 -2.73
CA ILE A 89 1.40 -13.44 -3.11
C ILE A 89 0.04 -13.82 -3.68
N GLU A 90 -1.00 -13.26 -3.09
CA GLU A 90 -2.37 -13.28 -3.57
C GLU A 90 -2.73 -11.90 -4.11
N ILE A 91 -3.06 -11.79 -5.39
CA ILE A 91 -3.53 -10.55 -6.01
C ILE A 91 -5.03 -10.63 -6.19
N VAL A 92 -5.74 -9.71 -5.53
CA VAL A 92 -7.21 -9.62 -5.54
C VAL A 92 -7.63 -8.34 -6.27
N GLU A 93 -8.39 -8.51 -7.35
CA GLU A 93 -9.04 -7.40 -8.04
C GLU A 93 -10.29 -7.00 -7.24
N ALA A 94 -10.19 -5.89 -6.52
CA ALA A 94 -11.26 -5.41 -5.66
C ALA A 94 -11.09 -3.92 -5.33
N ASN A 95 -12.21 -3.28 -4.94
CA ASN A 95 -12.18 -1.98 -4.28
C ASN A 95 -11.62 -2.14 -2.86
N ALA A 96 -10.65 -1.31 -2.49
CA ALA A 96 -9.99 -1.37 -1.18
C ALA A 96 -10.96 -1.17 0.00
N MET A 97 -11.97 -0.28 -0.14
CA MET A 97 -13.00 -0.04 0.87
C MET A 97 -13.84 -1.30 1.09
N ASP A 98 -14.32 -1.91 0.01
CA ASP A 98 -15.16 -3.12 0.07
C ASP A 98 -14.37 -4.28 0.66
N PHE A 99 -13.09 -4.40 0.28
CA PHE A 99 -12.22 -5.45 0.82
C PHE A 99 -12.03 -5.32 2.33
N VAL A 100 -11.67 -4.13 2.83
CA VAL A 100 -11.45 -3.97 4.28
C VAL A 100 -12.73 -4.16 5.08
N GLN A 101 -13.90 -3.79 4.54
CA GLN A 101 -15.19 -3.98 5.19
C GLN A 101 -15.60 -5.45 5.28
N SER A 102 -15.34 -6.23 4.23
CA SER A 102 -15.77 -7.64 4.15
C SER A 102 -14.75 -8.64 4.68
N SER A 103 -13.47 -8.26 4.76
CA SER A 103 -12.40 -9.16 5.19
C SER A 103 -12.51 -9.53 6.66
N ASN A 104 -12.36 -10.84 6.94
CA ASN A 104 -12.21 -11.39 8.29
C ASN A 104 -10.76 -11.82 8.58
N GLN A 105 -9.83 -11.56 7.67
CA GLN A 105 -8.41 -11.86 7.86
C GLN A 105 -7.77 -10.81 8.78
N ASN A 106 -6.70 -11.21 9.47
CA ASN A 106 -5.87 -10.29 10.24
C ASN A 106 -4.49 -10.18 9.62
N PHE A 107 -3.95 -8.97 9.60
CA PHE A 107 -2.65 -8.68 9.02
C PHE A 107 -1.69 -8.12 10.08
N ASP A 108 -0.40 -8.50 9.96
CA ASP A 108 0.67 -7.98 10.83
C ASP A 108 1.16 -6.61 10.31
N LEU A 109 0.99 -6.36 9.02
CA LEU A 109 1.29 -5.08 8.38
C LEU A 109 0.25 -4.77 7.32
N THR A 110 -0.32 -3.57 7.38
CA THR A 110 -1.15 -3.03 6.29
C THR A 110 -0.46 -1.81 5.69
N ILE A 111 -0.23 -1.86 4.39
CA ILE A 111 0.31 -0.75 3.60
C ILE A 111 -0.84 -0.14 2.81
N VAL A 112 -1.08 1.16 3.00
CA VAL A 112 -2.13 1.92 2.32
C VAL A 112 -1.45 2.88 1.36
N ASP A 113 -1.55 2.59 0.05
CA ASP A 113 -0.92 3.34 -1.05
C ASP A 113 -1.94 3.57 -2.18
N LEU A 114 -3.07 4.19 -1.81
CA LEU A 114 -4.24 4.37 -2.67
C LEU A 114 -4.19 5.73 -3.35
N PHE A 115 -3.88 5.72 -4.64
CA PHE A 115 -3.82 6.92 -5.46
C PHE A 115 -4.69 6.78 -6.71
N ILE A 116 -5.33 7.90 -7.09
CA ILE A 116 -5.87 8.13 -8.43
C ILE A 116 -5.07 9.32 -8.96
N ASP A 117 -4.29 9.08 -10.01
CA ASP A 117 -3.26 10.00 -10.50
C ASP A 117 -2.25 10.37 -9.38
N ASP A 118 -2.24 11.62 -8.94
CA ASP A 118 -1.32 12.14 -7.91
C ASP A 118 -1.98 12.35 -6.54
N ARG A 119 -3.24 11.93 -6.37
CA ARG A 119 -4.05 12.22 -5.18
C ARG A 119 -4.62 10.97 -4.54
N VAL A 120 -4.60 10.97 -3.21
CA VAL A 120 -5.38 10.00 -2.43
C VAL A 120 -6.83 10.47 -2.43
N PRO A 121 -7.81 9.64 -2.86
CA PRO A 121 -9.22 9.98 -2.79
C PRO A 121 -9.68 10.27 -1.35
N GLU A 122 -10.59 11.24 -1.19
CA GLU A 122 -11.04 11.72 0.13
C GLU A 122 -11.62 10.61 1.01
N ASP A 123 -12.30 9.64 0.42
CA ASP A 123 -12.88 8.50 1.13
C ASP A 123 -11.87 7.72 1.97
N PHE A 124 -10.60 7.68 1.51
CA PHE A 124 -9.52 6.99 2.21
C PHE A 124 -8.88 7.79 3.34
N TYR A 125 -9.32 9.03 3.58
CA TYR A 125 -9.07 9.75 4.82
C TYR A 125 -10.23 9.60 5.83
N GLY A 126 -11.35 9.01 5.41
CA GLY A 126 -12.55 8.84 6.20
C GLY A 126 -12.34 7.90 7.40
N LEU A 127 -12.89 8.27 8.56
CA LEU A 127 -12.77 7.48 9.79
C LEU A 127 -13.39 6.08 9.67
N SER A 128 -14.39 5.90 8.80
CA SER A 128 -15.01 4.58 8.53
C SER A 128 -14.00 3.61 7.93
N PHE A 129 -13.27 4.05 6.90
CA PHE A 129 -12.20 3.26 6.30
C PHE A 129 -11.14 2.85 7.32
N TRP A 130 -10.66 3.82 8.10
CA TRP A 130 -9.58 3.59 9.07
C TRP A 130 -9.99 2.70 10.24
N LYS A 131 -11.25 2.73 10.67
CA LYS A 131 -11.75 1.77 11.66
C LYS A 131 -11.66 0.34 11.14
N GLU A 132 -11.98 0.11 9.87
CA GLU A 132 -11.88 -1.21 9.25
C GLU A 132 -10.41 -1.64 9.05
N VAL A 133 -9.55 -0.73 8.58
CA VAL A 133 -8.10 -1.01 8.49
C VAL A 133 -7.54 -1.43 9.85
N LEU A 134 -7.88 -0.71 10.92
CA LEU A 134 -7.43 -1.04 12.27
C LEU A 134 -8.05 -2.34 12.80
N ARG A 135 -9.31 -2.64 12.44
CA ARG A 135 -9.98 -3.89 12.81
C ARG A 135 -9.24 -5.11 12.25
N ILE A 136 -8.82 -5.03 11.00
CA ILE A 136 -8.09 -6.13 10.34
C ILE A 136 -6.57 -6.10 10.59
N THR A 137 -6.08 -5.07 11.31
CA THR A 137 -4.66 -4.96 11.71
C THR A 137 -4.54 -4.78 13.24
N PRO A 138 -5.18 -5.63 14.08
CA PRO A 138 -5.46 -5.33 15.48
C PRO A 138 -4.21 -5.24 16.37
N LYS A 139 -3.13 -5.90 15.99
CA LYS A 139 -1.82 -5.91 16.70
C LYS A 139 -0.67 -5.60 15.75
N GLY A 140 -1.00 -5.24 14.53
CA GLY A 140 -0.05 -5.01 13.44
C GLY A 140 0.42 -3.57 13.37
N GLN A 141 1.15 -3.32 12.30
CA GLN A 141 1.67 -2.00 11.95
C GLN A 141 0.93 -1.50 10.70
N VAL A 142 0.75 -0.20 10.58
CA VAL A 142 0.18 0.40 9.38
C VAL A 142 1.16 1.42 8.80
N LEU A 143 1.41 1.32 7.50
CA LEU A 143 2.14 2.30 6.72
C LEU A 143 1.18 2.97 5.75
N PHE A 144 1.03 4.29 5.84
CA PHE A 144 0.13 5.07 5.00
C PHE A 144 0.92 6.09 4.18
N ASN A 145 0.82 6.00 2.86
CA ASN A 145 1.24 7.05 1.96
C ASN A 145 0.09 8.04 1.79
N SER A 146 0.13 9.12 2.55
CA SER A 146 -0.94 10.12 2.59
C SER A 146 -0.86 11.17 1.48
N GLY A 147 0.10 11.04 0.55
CA GLY A 147 0.37 12.07 -0.44
C GLY A 147 1.16 13.26 0.13
N MET A 148 1.52 14.19 -0.74
CA MET A 148 2.45 15.28 -0.42
C MET A 148 1.84 16.69 -0.57
N THR A 149 0.56 16.85 -0.90
CA THR A 149 -0.05 18.16 -1.10
C THR A 149 -0.54 18.78 0.22
N HIS A 150 -0.49 20.12 0.31
CA HIS A 150 -0.99 20.87 1.48
C HIS A 150 -2.48 20.61 1.77
N GLU A 151 -3.30 20.43 0.74
CA GLU A 151 -4.72 20.11 0.89
C GLU A 151 -4.93 18.76 1.59
N GLN A 152 -4.12 17.76 1.25
CA GLN A 152 -4.19 16.43 1.85
C GLN A 152 -3.83 16.45 3.35
N THR A 153 -2.99 17.37 3.79
CA THR A 153 -2.63 17.52 5.21
C THR A 153 -3.82 17.91 6.09
N PHE A 154 -4.81 18.62 5.55
CA PHE A 154 -6.02 19.00 6.31
C PHE A 154 -6.90 17.80 6.66
N HIS A 155 -7.00 16.83 5.76
CA HIS A 155 -7.78 15.61 5.95
C HIS A 155 -7.16 14.67 7.00
N LEU A 156 -5.87 14.82 7.31
CA LEU A 156 -5.17 14.00 8.29
C LEU A 156 -5.49 14.33 9.75
N GLN A 157 -6.00 15.51 10.08
CA GLN A 157 -6.21 15.93 11.46
C GLN A 157 -7.19 15.02 12.24
N PRO A 158 -8.40 14.70 11.72
CA PRO A 158 -9.30 13.77 12.40
C PRO A 158 -8.70 12.35 12.48
N LEU A 159 -7.96 11.95 11.45
CA LEU A 159 -7.29 10.66 11.39
C LEU A 159 -6.20 10.58 12.46
N PHE A 160 -5.36 11.59 12.62
CA PHE A 160 -4.33 11.60 13.67
C PHE A 160 -4.92 11.45 15.08
N LYS A 161 -6.10 12.01 15.34
CA LYS A 161 -6.78 11.83 16.62
C LYS A 161 -7.20 10.38 16.85
N LEU A 162 -7.73 9.71 15.83
CA LEU A 162 -8.06 8.28 15.90
C LEU A 162 -6.79 7.46 16.10
N LEU A 163 -5.78 7.72 15.27
CA LEU A 163 -4.55 6.96 15.20
C LEU A 163 -3.66 7.17 16.43
N SER A 164 -3.72 8.33 17.10
CA SER A 164 -2.94 8.58 18.33
C SER A 164 -3.27 7.62 19.47
N GLN A 165 -4.44 6.99 19.44
CA GLN A 165 -4.84 5.95 20.37
C GLN A 165 -4.16 4.57 20.07
N HIS A 166 -3.47 4.44 18.95
CA HIS A 166 -2.90 3.19 18.44
C HIS A 166 -1.37 3.19 18.25
N GLN A 167 -0.62 4.00 19.01
CA GLN A 167 0.86 4.07 18.96
C GLN A 167 1.45 4.35 17.57
N ILE A 168 0.89 5.28 16.83
CA ILE A 168 1.34 5.61 15.48
C ILE A 168 2.53 6.57 15.53
N LYS A 169 3.56 6.25 14.72
CA LYS A 169 4.68 7.15 14.46
C LYS A 169 4.41 7.90 13.17
N LYS A 170 4.46 9.23 13.21
CA LYS A 170 4.56 10.07 12.02
C LYS A 170 6.03 10.08 11.59
N LEU A 171 6.27 9.79 10.32
CA LEU A 171 7.59 9.89 9.70
C LEU A 171 7.75 11.25 9.02
#